data_bbc770f48159112d1386891b5c6935a9
#
_entry.id   bbc770f48159112d1386891b5c6935a9
#
_cell.length_a   1.000
_cell.length_b   1.000
_cell.length_c   1.000
_cell.angle_alpha   90.00
_cell.angle_beta   90.00
_cell.angle_gamma   90.00
#
_symmetry.space_group_name_H-M   'P 1'
#
loop_
_entity.id
_entity.type
_entity.pdbx_description
1 polymer ?
#
loop_
_entity_poly.entity_id
_entity_poly.type
_entity_poly.pdbx_seq_one_letter_code
_entity_poly.pdbx_strand_id
1 'polypeptide(L)'
;MRLLSQLTAVLSISFSCLIAISLNSVSAADWNQWRGPDRTGYVATSPAVISELPTQGLTPTWITDSIPSAKGGGWGSPVVADGKVYLFSHKKELVGDPPGEKKFPYLSPEKRAHLSDEEYAEHEKNRRAEDAERAKAYEFREFVHAFDALTGQEEWVNQSESTYTRFPQSGCPTIVGGKLLILGAGRTARCLDAKTGEQLWETKLPGEFSDEYYQASVLVIDQIAVFNATHLFGLDLNSGSIVWSGDPEQTKSTHASPAAWTHQGKNYVISVGNGGNAVCLNPQTGEVIWKVAAEGGSASPVVTGDKLLIYGNSRKKGLACFKMTPQGADQLWVFQRITDKGSTPIVANGAVYVQGERKLACVDLETGQQLWMGNLDMENPQWGSPIAAGDIGFYAYDGILGFSLNPDDFMPRFDAKIDKNHLLAPTSHFRELYQMDSNDLDAEARKKALTDYQQNVGRHGPLKCATPAFADGFLYLRLSDRLVCYDLRAASSQVSQK
;
A
#
# COMPACT_ATOMS: atom_id res chain seq x y z
N MET A 1 -70.50 -1.51 66.72
CA MET A 1 -69.43 -0.85 67.49
C MET A 1 -68.10 -1.14 66.82
N ARG A 2 -67.38 -0.12 66.48
CA ARG A 2 -66.03 -0.01 65.83
C ARG A 2 -65.90 -0.56 64.43
N LEU A 3 -65.97 0.41 63.49
CA LEU A 3 -65.53 0.34 62.13
C LEU A 3 -63.99 0.30 62.13
N LEU A 4 -63.38 -0.52 61.27
CA LEU A 4 -62.01 -0.46 60.85
C LEU A 4 -61.98 -0.17 59.34
N SER A 5 -61.51 1.04 58.98
CA SER A 5 -61.27 1.49 57.62
C SER A 5 -59.98 0.89 57.16
N GLN A 6 -60.00 0.18 56.03
CA GLN A 6 -58.77 -0.19 55.29
C GLN A 6 -58.48 0.84 54.20
N LEU A 7 -57.33 1.53 54.31
CA LEU A 7 -56.76 2.32 53.27
C LEU A 7 -56.02 1.39 52.31
N THR A 8 -56.44 1.34 51.07
CA THR A 8 -55.74 0.70 49.99
C THR A 8 -54.80 1.77 49.31
N ALA A 9 -53.50 1.64 49.50
CA ALA A 9 -52.54 2.43 48.80
C ALA A 9 -52.24 1.85 47.39
N VAL A 10 -52.60 2.58 46.35
CA VAL A 10 -52.29 2.23 44.97
C VAL A 10 -50.87 2.72 44.66
N LEU A 11 -49.92 1.79 44.50
CA LEU A 11 -48.57 2.05 44.08
C LEU A 11 -48.55 2.09 42.56
N SER A 12 -48.44 3.29 41.96
CA SER A 12 -48.22 3.47 40.52
C SER A 12 -46.75 3.28 40.23
N ILE A 13 -46.37 2.16 39.62
CA ILE A 13 -45.04 1.92 39.08
C ILE A 13 -44.97 2.49 37.66
N SER A 14 -44.38 3.64 37.51
CA SER A 14 -44.03 4.21 36.19
C SER A 14 -42.85 3.45 35.61
N PHE A 15 -43.10 2.62 34.60
CA PHE A 15 -42.08 1.92 33.84
C PHE A 15 -41.55 2.89 32.76
N SER A 16 -40.45 3.63 33.06
CA SER A 16 -39.73 4.41 32.05
C SER A 16 -38.96 3.47 31.12
N CYS A 17 -39.53 3.20 29.97
CA CYS A 17 -38.85 2.46 28.90
C CYS A 17 -37.77 3.35 28.32
N LEU A 18 -36.52 3.21 28.79
CA LEU A 18 -35.33 3.77 28.12
C LEU A 18 -35.12 3.00 26.79
N ILE A 19 -35.59 3.58 25.70
CA ILE A 19 -35.21 3.13 24.37
C ILE A 19 -33.75 3.51 24.22
N ALA A 20 -32.84 2.56 24.42
CA ALA A 20 -31.45 2.68 24.00
C ALA A 20 -31.46 2.66 22.47
N ILE A 21 -31.40 3.84 21.85
CA ILE A 21 -31.07 3.98 20.44
C ILE A 21 -29.62 3.54 20.33
N SER A 22 -29.43 2.26 19.98
CA SER A 22 -28.11 1.82 19.48
C SER A 22 -27.86 2.58 18.20
N LEU A 23 -27.10 3.66 18.28
CA LEU A 23 -26.42 4.23 17.13
C LEU A 23 -25.49 3.10 16.65
N ASN A 24 -25.94 2.31 15.69
CA ASN A 24 -25.06 1.55 14.86
C ASN A 24 -24.17 2.58 14.13
N SER A 25 -23.06 2.95 14.75
CA SER A 25 -21.97 3.54 14.00
C SER A 25 -21.60 2.48 12.97
N VAL A 26 -21.90 2.75 11.71
CA VAL A 26 -21.32 2.00 10.60
C VAL A 26 -19.82 2.23 10.77
N SER A 27 -19.13 1.27 11.38
CA SER A 27 -17.67 1.28 11.40
C SER A 27 -17.25 1.28 9.94
N ALA A 28 -16.58 2.33 9.51
CA ALA A 28 -15.99 2.31 8.19
C ALA A 28 -15.02 1.14 8.11
N ALA A 29 -14.92 0.56 6.94
CA ALA A 29 -14.06 -0.60 6.74
C ALA A 29 -12.61 -0.25 7.07
N ASP A 30 -11.99 -1.02 7.96
CA ASP A 30 -10.57 -0.94 8.24
C ASP A 30 -9.75 -1.07 6.94
N TRP A 31 -8.60 -0.39 6.90
CA TRP A 31 -7.58 -0.58 5.86
C TRP A 31 -6.50 -1.52 6.38
N ASN A 32 -6.92 -2.71 6.82
CA ASN A 32 -6.17 -3.64 7.66
C ASN A 32 -5.01 -4.39 6.99
N GLN A 33 -4.82 -4.17 5.71
CA GLN A 33 -3.72 -4.74 4.92
C GLN A 33 -3.43 -3.86 3.70
N TRP A 34 -2.37 -4.19 2.97
CA TRP A 34 -2.00 -3.47 1.76
C TRP A 34 -3.16 -3.46 0.75
N ARG A 35 -3.55 -2.24 0.35
CA ARG A 35 -4.66 -1.94 -0.56
C ARG A 35 -6.06 -2.29 -0.01
N GLY A 36 -6.22 -2.21 1.32
CA GLY A 36 -7.51 -2.37 1.97
C GLY A 36 -7.97 -3.83 2.16
N PRO A 37 -9.17 -4.04 2.70
CA PRO A 37 -9.62 -5.34 3.16
C PRO A 37 -9.64 -6.42 2.07
N ASP A 38 -9.98 -6.05 0.83
CA ASP A 38 -10.07 -6.98 -0.31
C ASP A 38 -8.85 -6.91 -1.24
N ARG A 39 -7.82 -6.13 -0.91
CA ARG A 39 -6.62 -5.88 -1.73
C ARG A 39 -6.91 -5.31 -3.13
N THR A 40 -8.12 -4.81 -3.35
CA THR A 40 -8.55 -4.20 -4.62
C THR A 40 -8.14 -2.74 -4.73
N GLY A 41 -7.70 -2.13 -3.62
CA GLY A 41 -7.43 -0.69 -3.53
C GLY A 41 -8.70 0.15 -3.41
N TYR A 42 -9.85 -0.46 -3.17
CA TYR A 42 -11.15 0.21 -3.11
C TYR A 42 -11.94 -0.19 -1.87
N VAL A 43 -12.54 0.79 -1.21
CA VAL A 43 -13.55 0.60 -0.18
C VAL A 43 -14.84 1.32 -0.61
N ALA A 44 -15.92 0.56 -0.76
CA ALA A 44 -17.19 1.08 -1.26
C ALA A 44 -17.89 1.99 -0.23
N THR A 45 -17.75 1.66 1.06
CA THR A 45 -18.38 2.41 2.15
C THR A 45 -17.36 3.36 2.79
N SER A 46 -17.63 4.66 2.69
CA SER A 46 -16.81 5.72 3.27
C SER A 46 -17.72 6.89 3.67
N PRO A 47 -17.39 7.66 4.72
CA PRO A 47 -17.98 8.98 4.90
C PRO A 47 -17.81 9.82 3.65
N ALA A 48 -18.74 10.77 3.44
CA ALA A 48 -18.62 11.72 2.32
C ALA A 48 -17.28 12.46 2.40
N VAL A 49 -16.53 12.45 1.30
CA VAL A 49 -15.22 13.08 1.15
C VAL A 49 -15.38 14.42 0.46
N ILE A 50 -14.55 15.40 0.83
CA ILE A 50 -14.50 16.70 0.16
C ILE A 50 -14.29 16.53 -1.35
N SER A 51 -15.04 17.27 -2.15
CA SER A 51 -14.89 17.25 -3.60
C SER A 51 -13.73 18.13 -4.09
N GLU A 52 -13.37 19.14 -3.29
CA GLU A 52 -12.31 20.10 -3.57
C GLU A 52 -11.54 20.41 -2.29
N LEU A 53 -10.25 20.68 -2.40
CA LEU A 53 -9.46 21.17 -1.28
C LEU A 53 -9.76 22.65 -1.03
N PRO A 54 -9.74 23.11 0.25
CA PRO A 54 -9.74 24.53 0.56
C PRO A 54 -8.59 25.25 -0.18
N THR A 55 -8.83 26.44 -0.68
CA THR A 55 -7.80 27.22 -1.42
C THR A 55 -6.53 27.42 -0.61
N GLN A 56 -6.65 27.63 0.71
CA GLN A 56 -5.52 27.75 1.64
C GLN A 56 -4.91 26.40 2.04
N GLY A 57 -5.48 25.28 1.58
CA GLY A 57 -5.04 23.94 1.92
C GLY A 57 -5.60 23.39 3.22
N LEU A 58 -5.19 22.17 3.54
CA LEU A 58 -5.50 21.44 4.77
C LEU A 58 -4.23 21.26 5.59
N THR A 59 -4.28 21.67 6.85
CA THR A 59 -3.28 21.26 7.83
C THR A 59 -3.51 19.79 8.20
N PRO A 60 -2.45 19.01 8.44
CA PRO A 60 -2.63 17.64 8.91
C PRO A 60 -3.34 17.63 10.27
N THR A 61 -4.15 16.60 10.50
CA THR A 61 -4.76 16.33 11.81
C THR A 61 -3.67 15.98 12.81
N TRP A 62 -2.67 15.24 12.37
CA TRP A 62 -1.47 14.91 13.13
C TRP A 62 -0.30 14.55 12.22
N ILE A 63 0.89 14.60 12.80
CA ILE A 63 2.17 14.27 12.18
C ILE A 63 2.97 13.48 13.20
N THR A 64 3.61 12.38 12.80
CA THR A 64 4.50 11.63 13.69
C THR A 64 5.87 12.29 13.82
N ASP A 65 6.64 11.86 14.79
CA ASP A 65 8.08 12.05 14.80
C ASP A 65 8.75 11.44 13.55
N SER A 66 10.03 11.74 13.37
CA SER A 66 10.76 11.25 12.20
C SER A 66 10.91 9.73 12.22
N ILE A 67 10.48 9.10 11.10
CA ILE A 67 10.59 7.66 10.87
C ILE A 67 11.46 7.47 9.61
N PRO A 68 12.55 6.70 9.68
CA PRO A 68 13.37 6.45 8.50
C PRO A 68 12.54 5.89 7.33
N SER A 69 12.81 6.39 6.13
CA SER A 69 12.07 6.01 4.91
C SER A 69 13.01 5.87 3.71
N ALA A 70 12.50 5.42 2.57
CA ALA A 70 13.25 5.18 1.34
C ALA A 70 14.46 4.26 1.56
N LYS A 71 15.62 4.61 1.06
CA LYS A 71 16.84 3.79 1.18
C LYS A 71 17.31 3.60 2.63
N GLY A 72 16.91 4.49 3.54
CA GLY A 72 17.27 4.41 4.95
C GLY A 72 16.22 3.69 5.81
N GLY A 73 14.97 3.57 5.33
CA GLY A 73 13.86 3.13 6.16
C GLY A 73 12.78 2.29 5.46
N GLY A 74 12.91 2.05 4.15
CA GLY A 74 11.96 1.25 3.38
C GLY A 74 10.78 2.05 2.82
N TRP A 75 9.89 1.34 2.14
CA TRP A 75 8.74 1.88 1.40
C TRP A 75 7.41 1.25 1.84
N GLY A 76 7.36 0.58 2.99
CA GLY A 76 6.12 0.00 3.52
C GLY A 76 5.01 1.04 3.62
N SER A 77 3.83 0.69 3.19
CA SER A 77 2.63 1.53 3.28
C SER A 77 2.02 1.45 4.67
N PRO A 78 1.36 2.50 5.16
CA PRO A 78 0.57 2.42 6.38
C PRO A 78 -0.64 1.50 6.17
N VAL A 79 -1.10 0.89 7.25
CA VAL A 79 -2.38 0.17 7.33
C VAL A 79 -3.12 0.62 8.58
N VAL A 80 -4.45 0.53 8.55
CA VAL A 80 -5.32 1.04 9.62
C VAL A 80 -6.27 -0.07 10.06
N ALA A 81 -6.25 -0.39 11.34
CA ALA A 81 -7.18 -1.36 11.92
C ALA A 81 -7.41 -1.07 13.41
N ASP A 82 -8.62 -1.34 13.89
CA ASP A 82 -8.97 -1.22 15.31
C ASP A 82 -8.55 0.12 15.95
N GLY A 83 -8.71 1.24 15.20
CA GLY A 83 -8.38 2.59 15.66
C GLY A 83 -6.87 2.90 15.72
N LYS A 84 -6.02 2.09 15.10
CA LYS A 84 -4.57 2.28 15.05
C LYS A 84 -4.05 2.33 13.63
N VAL A 85 -2.98 3.08 13.43
CA VAL A 85 -2.18 3.09 12.20
C VAL A 85 -0.90 2.31 12.44
N TYR A 86 -0.64 1.31 11.61
CA TYR A 86 0.57 0.49 11.72
C TYR A 86 1.50 0.77 10.54
N LEU A 87 2.80 0.82 10.84
CA LEU A 87 3.83 1.00 9.83
C LEU A 87 5.01 0.06 10.09
N PHE A 88 5.46 -0.59 9.03
CA PHE A 88 6.71 -1.34 9.03
C PHE A 88 7.83 -0.48 8.44
N SER A 89 8.90 -0.31 9.19
CA SER A 89 10.08 0.47 8.78
C SER A 89 11.38 -0.27 9.06
N HIS A 90 12.46 0.23 8.49
CA HIS A 90 13.79 -0.31 8.57
C HIS A 90 14.76 0.81 8.94
N LYS A 91 15.82 0.50 9.68
CA LYS A 91 16.90 1.44 9.98
C LYS A 91 18.23 0.82 9.64
N LYS A 92 19.07 1.61 8.97
CA LYS A 92 20.47 1.30 8.71
C LYS A 92 21.31 2.31 9.47
N GLU A 93 22.14 1.86 10.39
CA GLU A 93 22.96 2.69 11.27
C GLU A 93 24.45 2.37 11.08
N LEU A 94 25.26 3.38 10.89
CA LEU A 94 26.71 3.21 10.78
C LEU A 94 27.29 2.94 12.17
N VAL A 95 27.97 1.80 12.35
CA VAL A 95 28.58 1.38 13.62
C VAL A 95 30.09 1.19 13.52
N GLY A 96 30.64 1.16 12.31
CA GLY A 96 32.07 1.07 12.01
C GLY A 96 32.58 2.27 11.22
N ASP A 97 33.79 2.14 10.70
CA ASP A 97 34.34 3.14 9.80
C ASP A 97 33.51 3.23 8.53
N PRO A 98 33.27 4.47 8.02
CA PRO A 98 32.56 4.65 6.76
C PRO A 98 33.27 3.88 5.61
N PRO A 99 32.54 3.06 4.83
CA PRO A 99 33.14 2.35 3.73
C PRO A 99 33.69 3.35 2.68
N GLY A 100 34.92 3.11 2.20
CA GLY A 100 35.56 3.92 1.18
C GLY A 100 34.76 4.01 -0.14
N GLU A 101 35.35 4.52 -1.22
CA GLU A 101 34.70 4.59 -2.52
C GLU A 101 34.36 3.20 -3.07
N LYS A 102 33.26 3.10 -3.83
CA LYS A 102 32.87 1.86 -4.50
C LYS A 102 33.77 1.59 -5.71
N LYS A 103 34.34 0.38 -5.75
CA LYS A 103 35.09 -0.13 -6.90
C LYS A 103 34.18 -0.60 -8.03
N PHE A 104 33.03 -1.18 -7.66
CA PHE A 104 32.01 -1.69 -8.58
C PHE A 104 30.69 -0.91 -8.41
N PRO A 105 30.56 0.31 -8.96
CA PRO A 105 29.32 1.08 -8.88
C PRO A 105 28.23 0.48 -9.78
N TYR A 106 26.97 0.86 -9.54
CA TYR A 106 25.91 0.56 -10.49
C TYR A 106 26.17 1.19 -11.85
N LEU A 107 26.07 0.40 -12.91
CA LEU A 107 26.20 0.88 -14.30
C LEU A 107 24.81 1.10 -14.91
N SER A 108 24.53 2.33 -15.33
CA SER A 108 23.34 2.63 -16.12
C SER A 108 23.38 1.89 -17.47
N PRO A 109 22.24 1.73 -18.18
CA PRO A 109 22.23 1.10 -19.50
C PRO A 109 23.27 1.70 -20.47
N GLU A 110 23.43 3.02 -20.46
CA GLU A 110 24.42 3.71 -21.30
C GLU A 110 25.86 3.35 -20.91
N LYS A 111 26.13 3.29 -19.58
CA LYS A 111 27.49 2.97 -19.07
C LYS A 111 27.87 1.50 -19.27
N ARG A 112 26.91 0.60 -19.41
CA ARG A 112 27.14 -0.85 -19.64
C ARG A 112 27.03 -1.27 -21.10
N ALA A 113 26.60 -0.37 -22.00
CA ALA A 113 26.36 -0.69 -23.41
C ALA A 113 27.56 -1.25 -24.18
N HIS A 114 28.77 -1.08 -23.64
CA HIS A 114 30.02 -1.59 -24.22
C HIS A 114 30.46 -2.95 -23.65
N LEU A 115 29.75 -3.47 -22.61
CA LEU A 115 30.06 -4.75 -21.97
C LEU A 115 29.28 -5.88 -22.65
N SER A 116 29.89 -7.06 -22.73
CA SER A 116 29.17 -8.30 -23.05
C SER A 116 28.28 -8.70 -21.87
N ASP A 117 27.36 -9.63 -22.10
CA ASP A 117 26.47 -10.14 -21.05
C ASP A 117 27.27 -10.83 -19.93
N GLU A 118 28.37 -11.53 -20.27
CA GLU A 118 29.27 -12.20 -19.32
C GLU A 118 30.04 -11.17 -18.48
N GLU A 119 30.60 -10.13 -19.12
CA GLU A 119 31.32 -9.06 -18.42
C GLU A 119 30.40 -8.29 -17.48
N TYR A 120 29.16 -8.03 -17.91
CA TYR A 120 28.17 -7.38 -17.06
C TYR A 120 27.74 -8.27 -15.90
N ALA A 121 27.55 -9.57 -16.13
CA ALA A 121 27.22 -10.52 -15.06
C ALA A 121 28.32 -10.60 -14.00
N GLU A 122 29.60 -10.63 -14.41
CA GLU A 122 30.75 -10.63 -13.50
C GLU A 122 30.86 -9.29 -12.74
N HIS A 123 30.65 -8.16 -13.42
CA HIS A 123 30.57 -6.84 -12.76
C HIS A 123 29.48 -6.82 -11.67
N GLU A 124 28.26 -7.30 -11.97
CA GLU A 124 27.15 -7.34 -11.01
C GLU A 124 27.44 -8.28 -9.84
N LYS A 125 28.10 -9.41 -10.05
CA LYS A 125 28.55 -10.32 -9.00
C LYS A 125 29.54 -9.62 -8.07
N ASN A 126 30.54 -8.95 -8.62
CA ASN A 126 31.54 -8.21 -7.87
C ASN A 126 30.92 -7.03 -7.10
N ARG A 127 29.96 -6.30 -7.73
CA ARG A 127 29.20 -5.25 -7.08
C ARG A 127 28.41 -5.76 -5.88
N ARG A 128 27.75 -6.91 -5.99
CA ARG A 128 26.99 -7.50 -4.89
C ARG A 128 27.89 -7.95 -3.75
N ALA A 129 29.04 -8.56 -4.08
CA ALA A 129 30.02 -8.96 -3.08
C ALA A 129 30.58 -7.73 -2.33
N GLU A 130 30.90 -6.66 -3.05
CA GLU A 130 31.35 -5.39 -2.46
C GLU A 130 30.25 -4.77 -1.57
N ASP A 131 29.00 -4.72 -2.04
CA ASP A 131 27.88 -4.19 -1.27
C ASP A 131 27.66 -4.98 0.03
N ALA A 132 27.79 -6.31 0.01
CA ALA A 132 27.69 -7.15 1.19
C ALA A 132 28.85 -6.91 2.18
N GLU A 133 30.07 -6.73 1.68
CA GLU A 133 31.24 -6.40 2.52
C GLU A 133 31.08 -5.02 3.17
N ARG A 134 30.67 -4.03 2.39
CA ARG A 134 30.40 -2.66 2.88
C ARG A 134 29.28 -2.62 3.90
N ALA A 135 28.32 -3.54 3.82
CA ALA A 135 27.21 -3.66 4.77
C ALA A 135 27.67 -4.01 6.19
N LYS A 136 28.83 -4.63 6.36
CA LYS A 136 29.40 -4.97 7.68
C LYS A 136 29.71 -3.75 8.57
N ALA A 137 29.85 -2.57 7.96
CA ALA A 137 30.02 -1.32 8.71
C ALA A 137 28.71 -0.78 9.30
N TYR A 138 27.60 -1.47 9.09
CA TYR A 138 26.29 -1.02 9.53
C TYR A 138 25.56 -2.08 10.34
N GLU A 139 24.77 -1.64 11.31
CA GLU A 139 23.68 -2.39 11.91
C GLU A 139 22.38 -2.16 11.16
N PHE A 140 21.56 -3.20 11.09
CA PHE A 140 20.25 -3.17 10.46
C PHE A 140 19.20 -3.56 11.50
N ARG A 141 18.14 -2.79 11.59
CA ARG A 141 17.01 -3.04 12.50
C ARG A 141 15.71 -2.86 11.77
N GLU A 142 14.71 -3.60 12.19
CA GLU A 142 13.33 -3.48 11.72
C GLU A 142 12.44 -3.01 12.84
N PHE A 143 11.47 -2.18 12.50
CA PHE A 143 10.53 -1.60 13.45
C PHE A 143 9.11 -1.80 12.94
N VAL A 144 8.22 -2.20 13.82
CA VAL A 144 6.78 -2.08 13.63
C VAL A 144 6.28 -1.05 14.60
N HIS A 145 5.68 0.00 14.07
CA HIS A 145 5.09 1.08 14.85
C HIS A 145 3.58 0.93 14.88
N ALA A 146 2.95 1.29 16.00
CA ALA A 146 1.52 1.51 16.10
C ALA A 146 1.24 2.88 16.69
N PHE A 147 0.41 3.63 15.99
CA PHE A 147 -0.02 4.96 16.38
C PHE A 147 -1.54 4.96 16.58
N ASP A 148 -2.04 5.72 17.53
CA ASP A 148 -3.45 6.04 17.63
C ASP A 148 -3.91 6.76 16.35
N ALA A 149 -4.95 6.28 15.71
CA ALA A 149 -5.37 6.77 14.38
C ALA A 149 -5.93 8.20 14.41
N LEU A 150 -6.41 8.69 15.55
CA LEU A 150 -6.98 10.03 15.69
C LEU A 150 -5.95 11.07 16.10
N THR A 151 -4.95 10.68 16.91
CA THR A 151 -3.99 11.62 17.51
C THR A 151 -2.58 11.51 16.93
N GLY A 152 -2.24 10.39 16.27
CA GLY A 152 -0.89 10.10 15.79
C GLY A 152 0.12 9.79 16.91
N GLN A 153 -0.35 9.67 18.17
CA GLN A 153 0.52 9.29 19.27
C GLN A 153 1.02 7.86 19.11
N GLU A 154 2.33 7.65 19.20
CA GLU A 154 2.89 6.29 19.19
C GLU A 154 2.48 5.56 20.47
N GLU A 155 1.76 4.45 20.32
CA GLU A 155 1.31 3.62 21.43
C GLU A 155 2.33 2.55 21.79
N TRP A 156 2.95 1.97 20.78
CA TRP A 156 4.03 1.02 20.92
C TRP A 156 4.92 0.96 19.68
N VAL A 157 6.14 0.52 19.88
CA VAL A 157 7.07 0.14 18.83
C VAL A 157 7.69 -1.21 19.15
N ASN A 158 7.64 -2.14 18.21
CA ASN A 158 8.37 -3.39 18.27
C ASN A 158 9.64 -3.27 17.43
N GLN A 159 10.79 -3.57 18.02
CA GLN A 159 12.10 -3.54 17.36
C GLN A 159 12.67 -4.96 17.30
N SER A 160 13.26 -5.30 16.17
CA SER A 160 14.02 -6.54 15.99
C SER A 160 15.31 -6.30 15.23
N GLU A 161 16.25 -7.20 15.40
CA GLU A 161 17.43 -7.26 14.54
C GLU A 161 17.02 -7.59 13.11
N SER A 162 17.80 -7.07 12.16
CA SER A 162 17.60 -7.29 10.74
C SER A 162 18.93 -7.63 10.07
N THR A 163 18.91 -7.84 8.78
CA THR A 163 20.10 -8.11 7.98
C THR A 163 20.19 -7.20 6.79
N TYR A 164 21.35 -7.12 6.19
CA TYR A 164 21.56 -6.38 4.97
C TYR A 164 20.57 -6.82 3.89
N THR A 165 19.94 -5.81 3.28
CA THR A 165 19.22 -5.94 2.01
C THR A 165 19.64 -4.82 1.09
N ARG A 166 19.74 -5.10 -0.21
CA ARG A 166 20.05 -4.08 -1.22
C ARG A 166 18.95 -3.00 -1.28
N PHE A 167 17.71 -3.40 -1.07
CA PHE A 167 16.56 -2.53 -0.92
C PHE A 167 15.88 -2.83 0.40
N PRO A 168 15.68 -1.83 1.26
CA PRO A 168 14.87 -2.00 2.46
C PRO A 168 13.44 -2.42 2.13
N GLN A 169 12.79 -3.06 3.09
CA GLN A 169 11.46 -3.62 2.95
C GLN A 169 10.40 -2.60 2.48
N SER A 170 9.54 -3.04 1.59
CA SER A 170 8.31 -2.33 1.20
C SER A 170 7.03 -3.12 1.48
N GLY A 171 7.13 -4.32 2.08
CA GLY A 171 5.98 -5.07 2.57
C GLY A 171 5.23 -4.28 3.65
N CYS A 172 3.91 -4.38 3.63
CA CYS A 172 3.05 -3.74 4.63
C CYS A 172 2.61 -4.76 5.67
N PRO A 173 2.34 -4.34 6.91
CA PRO A 173 1.68 -5.20 7.88
C PRO A 173 0.34 -5.71 7.37
N THR A 174 -0.07 -6.89 7.82
CA THR A 174 -1.43 -7.43 7.66
C THR A 174 -2.00 -7.69 9.03
N ILE A 175 -3.15 -7.09 9.34
CA ILE A 175 -3.83 -7.22 10.63
C ILE A 175 -5.07 -8.09 10.45
N VAL A 176 -5.17 -9.15 11.25
CA VAL A 176 -6.32 -10.04 11.25
C VAL A 176 -6.52 -10.67 12.64
N GLY A 177 -7.72 -10.57 13.19
CA GLY A 177 -8.07 -11.18 14.48
C GLY A 177 -7.13 -10.80 15.63
N GLY A 178 -6.71 -9.53 15.70
CA GLY A 178 -5.78 -9.02 16.71
C GLY A 178 -4.31 -9.41 16.50
N LYS A 179 -3.98 -10.05 15.38
CA LYS A 179 -2.61 -10.42 15.00
C LYS A 179 -2.09 -9.50 13.90
N LEU A 180 -0.82 -9.12 14.01
CA LEU A 180 -0.10 -8.36 13.01
C LEU A 180 1.01 -9.24 12.41
N LEU A 181 0.98 -9.41 11.09
CA LEU A 181 1.92 -10.24 10.37
C LEU A 181 2.81 -9.39 9.46
N ILE A 182 4.12 -9.71 9.47
CA ILE A 182 5.13 -9.11 8.59
C ILE A 182 6.11 -10.17 8.11
N LEU A 183 6.72 -9.91 6.96
CA LEU A 183 7.90 -10.63 6.48
C LEU A 183 9.11 -9.70 6.57
N GLY A 184 9.99 -9.99 7.51
CA GLY A 184 11.24 -9.27 7.70
C GLY A 184 12.35 -9.70 6.75
N ALA A 185 13.42 -8.93 6.74
CA ALA A 185 14.64 -9.26 6.01
C ALA A 185 15.18 -10.62 6.47
N GLY A 186 15.99 -11.23 5.60
CA GLY A 186 16.54 -12.53 5.93
C GLY A 186 15.52 -13.67 5.99
N ARG A 187 14.31 -13.51 5.41
CA ARG A 187 13.26 -14.54 5.36
C ARG A 187 12.63 -14.86 6.74
N THR A 188 12.48 -13.86 7.58
CA THR A 188 11.93 -14.02 8.93
C THR A 188 10.45 -13.63 8.93
N ALA A 189 9.55 -14.61 9.00
CA ALA A 189 8.12 -14.42 9.19
C ALA A 189 7.84 -14.14 10.67
N ARG A 190 7.09 -13.07 10.99
CA ARG A 190 6.76 -12.70 12.37
C ARG A 190 5.27 -12.40 12.51
N CYS A 191 4.76 -12.77 13.68
CA CYS A 191 3.43 -12.38 14.14
C CYS A 191 3.56 -11.68 15.49
N LEU A 192 2.95 -10.51 15.57
CA LEU A 192 2.86 -9.73 16.79
C LEU A 192 1.40 -9.65 17.25
N ASP A 193 1.19 -9.45 18.53
CA ASP A 193 -0.10 -8.98 19.05
C ASP A 193 -0.31 -7.53 18.56
N ALA A 194 -1.39 -7.29 17.81
CA ALA A 194 -1.63 -5.99 17.21
C ALA A 194 -1.91 -4.89 18.25
N LYS A 195 -2.39 -5.25 19.44
CA LYS A 195 -2.70 -4.31 20.52
C LYS A 195 -1.46 -3.87 21.30
N THR A 196 -0.53 -4.82 21.55
CA THR A 196 0.61 -4.59 22.47
C THR A 196 1.96 -4.52 21.75
N GLY A 197 2.07 -5.03 20.53
CA GLY A 197 3.34 -5.17 19.81
C GLY A 197 4.19 -6.34 20.29
N GLU A 198 3.72 -7.16 21.24
CA GLU A 198 4.45 -8.34 21.71
C GLU A 198 4.55 -9.40 20.61
N GLN A 199 5.72 -10.03 20.49
CA GLN A 199 5.93 -11.10 19.51
C GLN A 199 5.21 -12.38 19.96
N LEU A 200 4.26 -12.84 19.16
CA LEU A 200 3.54 -14.10 19.40
C LEU A 200 4.32 -15.30 18.88
N TRP A 201 4.88 -15.17 17.69
CA TRP A 201 5.76 -16.18 17.10
C TRP A 201 6.70 -15.58 16.03
N GLU A 202 7.78 -16.31 15.77
CA GLU A 202 8.74 -16.02 14.71
C GLU A 202 9.16 -17.31 14.03
N THR A 203 9.25 -17.30 12.71
CA THR A 203 9.65 -18.45 11.92
C THR A 203 10.65 -18.04 10.84
N LYS A 204 11.82 -18.66 10.85
CA LYS A 204 12.80 -18.54 9.78
C LYS A 204 12.40 -19.43 8.62
N LEU A 205 12.04 -18.80 7.47
CA LEU A 205 11.66 -19.56 6.28
C LEU A 205 12.87 -20.18 5.60
N PRO A 206 12.78 -21.47 5.16
CA PRO A 206 13.87 -22.16 4.50
C PRO A 206 14.26 -21.49 3.16
N GLY A 207 15.50 -21.68 2.75
CA GLY A 207 16.06 -21.21 1.49
C GLY A 207 17.28 -20.35 1.68
N GLU A 208 17.97 -20.06 0.58
CA GLU A 208 19.19 -19.26 0.60
C GLU A 208 18.85 -17.78 0.84
N PHE A 209 19.79 -17.08 1.46
CA PHE A 209 19.70 -15.64 1.62
C PHE A 209 19.75 -14.96 0.25
N SER A 210 18.87 -13.98 0.05
CA SER A 210 18.93 -13.05 -1.08
C SER A 210 18.92 -11.63 -0.53
N ASP A 211 19.79 -10.77 -1.04
CA ASP A 211 19.85 -9.35 -0.71
C ASP A 211 18.73 -8.53 -1.35
N GLU A 212 17.93 -9.17 -2.15
CA GLU A 212 16.79 -8.60 -2.85
C GLU A 212 15.51 -9.34 -2.39
N TYR A 213 14.33 -8.70 -2.30
CA TYR A 213 13.09 -9.43 -2.52
C TYR A 213 12.25 -9.93 -1.36
N TYR A 214 12.00 -9.11 -0.38
CA TYR A 214 10.91 -9.43 0.54
C TYR A 214 9.92 -8.27 0.58
N GLN A 215 9.34 -7.98 -0.60
CA GLN A 215 8.55 -6.78 -0.83
C GLN A 215 7.03 -7.05 -0.74
N ALA A 216 6.64 -8.32 -0.81
CA ALA A 216 5.24 -8.71 -0.80
C ALA A 216 4.62 -8.61 0.60
N SER A 217 3.38 -8.14 0.66
CA SER A 217 2.58 -8.14 1.90
C SER A 217 1.94 -9.52 2.12
N VAL A 218 1.86 -9.93 3.38
CA VAL A 218 1.33 -11.24 3.79
C VAL A 218 -0.17 -11.33 3.48
N LEU A 219 -0.63 -12.44 2.92
CA LEU A 219 -2.06 -12.75 2.79
C LEU A 219 -2.46 -13.70 3.90
N VAL A 220 -3.60 -13.44 4.55
CA VAL A 220 -4.21 -14.41 5.46
C VAL A 220 -5.50 -14.95 4.86
N ILE A 221 -5.64 -16.27 4.84
CA ILE A 221 -6.78 -16.99 4.28
C ILE A 221 -6.96 -18.32 5.01
N ASP A 222 -8.16 -18.63 5.48
CA ASP A 222 -8.49 -19.89 6.15
C ASP A 222 -7.50 -20.32 7.27
N GLN A 223 -7.10 -19.42 8.13
CA GLN A 223 -6.10 -19.65 9.18
C GLN A 223 -4.67 -19.94 8.67
N ILE A 224 -4.42 -19.75 7.39
CA ILE A 224 -3.08 -19.83 6.79
C ILE A 224 -2.58 -18.42 6.48
N ALA A 225 -1.39 -18.11 6.98
CA ALA A 225 -0.64 -16.92 6.60
C ALA A 225 0.29 -17.27 5.43
N VAL A 226 0.05 -16.66 4.27
CA VAL A 226 0.81 -16.91 3.04
C VAL A 226 1.89 -15.86 2.88
N PHE A 227 3.13 -16.30 2.96
CA PHE A 227 4.33 -15.48 2.80
C PHE A 227 4.99 -15.72 1.45
N ASN A 228 5.46 -14.66 0.84
CA ASN A 228 6.23 -14.72 -0.41
C ASN A 228 7.71 -14.42 -0.12
N ALA A 229 8.51 -15.44 0.06
CA ALA A 229 9.94 -15.35 0.35
C ALA A 229 10.76 -16.12 -0.72
N THR A 230 10.82 -15.56 -1.93
CA THR A 230 11.33 -16.15 -3.19
C THR A 230 10.35 -17.13 -3.86
N HIS A 231 9.59 -17.86 -3.09
CA HIS A 231 8.41 -18.65 -3.46
C HIS A 231 7.41 -18.61 -2.28
N LEU A 232 6.26 -19.18 -2.43
CA LEU A 232 5.20 -19.10 -1.42
C LEU A 232 5.39 -20.13 -0.31
N PHE A 233 5.08 -19.71 0.91
CA PHE A 233 4.98 -20.53 2.11
C PHE A 233 3.64 -20.28 2.79
N GLY A 234 2.97 -21.33 3.23
CA GLY A 234 1.80 -21.23 4.09
C GLY A 234 2.17 -21.63 5.52
N LEU A 235 1.90 -20.74 6.46
CA LEU A 235 2.14 -20.93 7.88
C LEU A 235 0.81 -20.93 8.63
N ASP A 236 0.71 -21.77 9.63
CA ASP A 236 -0.43 -21.70 10.57
C ASP A 236 -0.44 -20.34 11.28
N LEU A 237 -1.57 -19.65 11.21
CA LEU A 237 -1.72 -18.29 11.71
C LEU A 237 -1.45 -18.17 13.22
N ASN A 238 -1.73 -19.22 13.99
CA ASN A 238 -1.62 -19.20 15.45
C ASN A 238 -0.23 -19.57 15.97
N SER A 239 0.39 -20.57 15.34
CA SER A 239 1.67 -21.11 15.80
C SER A 239 2.89 -20.66 15.00
N GLY A 240 2.68 -20.13 13.77
CA GLY A 240 3.77 -19.83 12.85
C GLY A 240 4.44 -21.08 12.25
N SER A 241 3.92 -22.28 12.51
CA SER A 241 4.47 -23.53 11.96
C SER A 241 4.25 -23.57 10.45
N ILE A 242 5.28 -23.97 9.70
CA ILE A 242 5.16 -24.13 8.24
C ILE A 242 4.24 -25.31 7.96
N VAL A 243 3.07 -25.03 7.35
CA VAL A 243 2.11 -26.04 6.91
C VAL A 243 2.51 -26.59 5.55
N TRP A 244 2.94 -25.70 4.65
CA TRP A 244 3.41 -26.07 3.32
C TRP A 244 4.47 -25.09 2.78
N SER A 245 5.29 -25.60 1.88
CA SER A 245 6.18 -24.82 1.01
C SER A 245 5.76 -25.09 -0.43
N GLY A 246 5.43 -24.04 -1.16
CA GLY A 246 5.07 -24.15 -2.57
C GLY A 246 6.27 -24.59 -3.42
N ASP A 247 6.00 -25.18 -4.56
CA ASP A 247 7.02 -25.54 -5.53
C ASP A 247 7.75 -24.26 -6.03
N PRO A 248 9.07 -24.15 -5.80
CA PRO A 248 9.84 -22.96 -6.19
C PRO A 248 9.77 -22.64 -7.70
N GLU A 249 9.63 -23.66 -8.57
CA GLU A 249 9.55 -23.45 -10.02
C GLU A 249 8.18 -22.91 -10.47
N GLN A 250 7.14 -23.17 -9.69
CA GLN A 250 5.78 -22.74 -10.02
C GLN A 250 5.35 -21.48 -9.26
N THR A 251 5.80 -21.32 -8.02
CA THR A 251 5.35 -20.22 -7.14
C THR A 251 6.42 -19.15 -6.93
N LYS A 252 7.51 -19.17 -7.73
CA LYS A 252 8.58 -18.16 -7.67
C LYS A 252 8.02 -16.76 -7.87
N SER A 253 8.12 -15.95 -6.84
CA SER A 253 7.67 -14.57 -6.85
C SER A 253 8.52 -13.75 -5.88
N THR A 254 8.59 -12.44 -6.10
CA THR A 254 9.45 -11.59 -5.28
C THR A 254 8.74 -10.33 -4.80
N HIS A 255 8.02 -9.64 -5.66
CA HIS A 255 7.44 -8.33 -5.36
C HIS A 255 5.91 -8.37 -5.27
N ALA A 256 5.27 -9.20 -6.10
CA ALA A 256 3.81 -9.28 -6.15
C ALA A 256 3.27 -9.92 -4.87
N SER A 257 2.34 -9.23 -4.22
CA SER A 257 1.62 -9.78 -3.06
C SER A 257 0.54 -10.74 -3.56
N PRO A 258 0.34 -11.91 -2.92
CA PRO A 258 -0.72 -12.84 -3.29
C PRO A 258 -2.11 -12.22 -2.99
N ALA A 259 -3.13 -12.69 -3.70
CA ALA A 259 -4.53 -12.29 -3.50
C ALA A 259 -5.39 -13.51 -3.16
N ALA A 260 -6.50 -13.26 -2.44
CA ALA A 260 -7.52 -14.26 -2.19
C ALA A 260 -8.53 -14.30 -3.34
N TRP A 261 -9.03 -15.49 -3.65
CA TRP A 261 -10.18 -15.69 -4.51
C TRP A 261 -11.16 -16.64 -3.82
N THR A 262 -12.42 -16.24 -3.73
CA THR A 262 -13.49 -17.08 -3.19
C THR A 262 -14.47 -17.41 -4.30
N HIS A 263 -14.68 -18.70 -4.56
CA HIS A 263 -15.62 -19.18 -5.56
C HIS A 263 -16.54 -20.24 -4.92
N GLN A 264 -17.85 -19.99 -4.93
CA GLN A 264 -18.86 -20.88 -4.33
C GLN A 264 -18.54 -21.31 -2.90
N GLY A 265 -18.03 -20.35 -2.08
CA GLY A 265 -17.69 -20.60 -0.68
C GLY A 265 -16.38 -21.34 -0.44
N LYS A 266 -15.63 -21.67 -1.48
CA LYS A 266 -14.29 -22.24 -1.40
C LYS A 266 -13.22 -21.17 -1.70
N ASN A 267 -12.20 -21.14 -0.86
CA ASN A 267 -11.11 -20.17 -0.95
C ASN A 267 -9.90 -20.70 -1.71
N TYR A 268 -9.21 -19.80 -2.41
CA TYR A 268 -8.02 -20.06 -3.22
C TYR A 268 -7.02 -18.94 -3.05
N VAL A 269 -5.74 -19.24 -3.24
CA VAL A 269 -4.66 -18.24 -3.32
C VAL A 269 -4.30 -18.02 -4.79
N ILE A 270 -4.28 -16.75 -5.20
CA ILE A 270 -3.80 -16.34 -6.52
C ILE A 270 -2.45 -15.66 -6.36
N SER A 271 -1.45 -16.09 -7.10
CA SER A 271 -0.13 -15.46 -7.14
C SER A 271 0.35 -15.27 -8.56
N VAL A 272 1.13 -14.21 -8.77
CA VAL A 272 1.80 -13.94 -10.05
C VAL A 272 3.29 -14.10 -9.84
N GLY A 273 3.89 -14.96 -10.64
CA GLY A 273 5.30 -15.30 -10.51
C GLY A 273 6.21 -14.55 -11.49
N ASN A 274 7.50 -14.52 -11.16
CA ASN A 274 8.55 -13.95 -12.01
C ASN A 274 8.76 -14.75 -13.32
N GLY A 275 8.17 -15.94 -13.43
CA GLY A 275 8.24 -16.79 -14.61
C GLY A 275 7.19 -16.50 -15.67
N GLY A 276 6.45 -15.38 -15.59
CA GLY A 276 5.43 -15.02 -16.56
C GLY A 276 4.16 -15.85 -16.45
N ASN A 277 3.82 -16.30 -15.24
CA ASN A 277 2.62 -17.09 -14.99
C ASN A 277 1.83 -16.54 -13.79
N ALA A 278 0.51 -16.71 -13.85
CA ALA A 278 -0.35 -16.69 -12.68
C ALA A 278 -0.68 -18.12 -12.27
N VAL A 279 -0.74 -18.36 -10.97
CA VAL A 279 -1.06 -19.65 -10.38
C VAL A 279 -2.20 -19.51 -9.38
N CYS A 280 -3.06 -20.53 -9.34
CA CYS A 280 -4.08 -20.71 -8.32
C CYS A 280 -3.67 -21.88 -7.44
N LEU A 281 -3.68 -21.68 -6.13
CA LEU A 281 -3.28 -22.70 -5.17
C LEU A 281 -4.40 -23.01 -4.19
N ASN A 282 -4.36 -24.24 -3.69
CA ASN A 282 -5.13 -24.62 -2.50
C ASN A 282 -4.46 -23.97 -1.27
N PRO A 283 -5.17 -23.15 -0.48
CA PRO A 283 -4.58 -22.46 0.67
C PRO A 283 -4.12 -23.40 1.79
N GLN A 284 -4.71 -24.62 1.90
CA GLN A 284 -4.40 -25.58 2.96
C GLN A 284 -3.19 -26.46 2.65
N THR A 285 -2.89 -26.68 1.36
CA THR A 285 -1.82 -27.62 0.95
C THR A 285 -0.70 -26.95 0.15
N GLY A 286 -0.91 -25.73 -0.37
CA GLY A 286 0.02 -25.07 -1.28
C GLY A 286 0.11 -25.71 -2.68
N GLU A 287 -0.74 -26.70 -2.96
CA GLU A 287 -0.80 -27.37 -4.27
C GLU A 287 -1.31 -26.40 -5.35
N VAL A 288 -0.59 -26.35 -6.46
CA VAL A 288 -1.01 -25.59 -7.65
C VAL A 288 -2.14 -26.32 -8.36
N ILE A 289 -3.32 -25.74 -8.35
CA ILE A 289 -4.51 -26.28 -8.99
C ILE A 289 -4.49 -26.02 -10.49
N TRP A 290 -4.12 -24.81 -10.88
CA TRP A 290 -3.93 -24.44 -12.28
C TRP A 290 -2.88 -23.32 -12.44
N LYS A 291 -2.37 -23.20 -13.65
CA LYS A 291 -1.39 -22.21 -14.06
C LYS A 291 -1.74 -21.69 -15.44
N VAL A 292 -1.67 -20.37 -15.62
CA VAL A 292 -1.89 -19.71 -16.91
C VAL A 292 -0.75 -18.74 -17.21
N ALA A 293 -0.43 -18.59 -18.50
CA ALA A 293 0.54 -17.61 -18.94
C ALA A 293 0.01 -16.20 -18.68
N ALA A 294 0.71 -15.43 -17.84
CA ALA A 294 0.32 -14.09 -17.47
C ALA A 294 1.54 -13.33 -16.94
N GLU A 295 1.97 -12.34 -17.65
CA GLU A 295 3.20 -11.60 -17.33
C GLU A 295 2.91 -10.35 -16.51
N GLY A 296 2.86 -10.47 -15.18
CA GLY A 296 2.52 -9.37 -14.27
C GLY A 296 3.66 -8.43 -13.88
N GLY A 297 4.91 -8.77 -14.11
CA GLY A 297 6.02 -7.97 -13.57
C GLY A 297 6.00 -7.92 -12.03
N SER A 298 6.08 -6.72 -11.45
CA SER A 298 6.04 -6.51 -9.99
C SER A 298 4.65 -6.12 -9.46
N ALA A 299 3.67 -5.90 -10.34
CA ALA A 299 2.30 -5.60 -9.94
C ALA A 299 1.64 -6.82 -9.30
N SER A 300 0.85 -6.60 -8.26
CA SER A 300 0.09 -7.67 -7.61
C SER A 300 -1.17 -7.99 -8.40
N PRO A 301 -1.66 -9.24 -8.39
CA PRO A 301 -2.94 -9.59 -8.97
C PRO A 301 -4.08 -8.87 -8.23
N VAL A 302 -5.10 -8.47 -8.98
CA VAL A 302 -6.35 -7.95 -8.42
C VAL A 302 -7.47 -8.93 -8.76
N VAL A 303 -8.18 -9.37 -7.73
CA VAL A 303 -9.30 -10.31 -7.85
C VAL A 303 -10.60 -9.57 -7.55
N THR A 304 -11.59 -9.70 -8.43
CA THR A 304 -12.94 -9.17 -8.22
C THR A 304 -13.97 -10.16 -8.78
N GLY A 305 -14.78 -10.76 -7.90
CA GLY A 305 -15.61 -11.91 -8.28
C GLY A 305 -14.75 -13.03 -8.89
N ASP A 306 -15.13 -13.51 -10.06
CA ASP A 306 -14.37 -14.52 -10.81
C ASP A 306 -13.41 -13.91 -11.85
N LYS A 307 -13.09 -12.62 -11.74
CA LYS A 307 -12.12 -11.96 -12.62
C LYS A 307 -10.78 -11.75 -11.93
N LEU A 308 -9.73 -12.00 -12.69
CA LEU A 308 -8.35 -11.77 -12.33
C LEU A 308 -7.73 -10.73 -13.25
N LEU A 309 -7.24 -9.65 -12.68
CA LEU A 309 -6.52 -8.60 -13.40
C LEU A 309 -5.02 -8.68 -13.10
N ILE A 310 -4.22 -8.64 -14.16
CA ILE A 310 -2.75 -8.67 -14.08
C ILE A 310 -2.20 -7.55 -14.94
N TYR A 311 -1.42 -6.65 -14.32
CA TYR A 311 -0.83 -5.51 -15.00
C TYR A 311 0.65 -5.75 -15.28
N GLY A 312 0.99 -5.88 -16.56
CA GLY A 312 2.34 -6.15 -17.03
C GLY A 312 3.21 -4.89 -17.12
N ASN A 313 4.52 -5.09 -17.05
CA ASN A 313 5.51 -4.01 -17.05
C ASN A 313 5.96 -3.55 -18.45
N SER A 314 5.21 -3.87 -19.48
CA SER A 314 5.40 -3.40 -20.85
C SER A 314 4.06 -3.26 -21.57
N ARG A 315 3.98 -2.40 -22.58
CA ARG A 315 2.75 -2.27 -23.38
C ARG A 315 2.35 -3.57 -24.06
N LYS A 316 3.32 -4.40 -24.47
CA LYS A 316 3.04 -5.72 -25.05
C LYS A 316 2.25 -6.62 -24.10
N LYS A 317 2.57 -6.57 -22.81
CA LYS A 317 1.89 -7.33 -21.76
C LYS A 317 0.59 -6.64 -21.36
N GLY A 318 0.59 -5.34 -21.19
CA GLY A 318 -0.58 -4.52 -20.86
C GLY A 318 -1.27 -4.90 -19.55
N LEU A 319 -2.51 -4.48 -19.42
CA LEU A 319 -3.44 -4.91 -18.37
C LEU A 319 -4.29 -6.04 -18.94
N ALA A 320 -4.10 -7.27 -18.47
CA ALA A 320 -4.85 -8.45 -18.87
C ALA A 320 -5.96 -8.77 -17.86
N CYS A 321 -7.13 -9.17 -18.34
CA CYS A 321 -8.22 -9.71 -17.53
C CYS A 321 -8.48 -11.16 -17.91
N PHE A 322 -8.65 -12.00 -16.90
CA PHE A 322 -8.98 -13.40 -17.03
C PHE A 322 -10.28 -13.70 -16.30
N LYS A 323 -11.09 -14.63 -16.84
CA LYS A 323 -12.18 -15.26 -16.11
C LYS A 323 -11.66 -16.53 -15.46
N MET A 324 -11.75 -16.59 -14.14
CA MET A 324 -11.32 -17.75 -13.37
C MET A 324 -12.45 -18.76 -13.18
N THR A 325 -12.07 -20.01 -13.18
CA THR A 325 -12.86 -21.16 -12.70
C THR A 325 -11.97 -22.04 -11.83
N PRO A 326 -12.51 -22.97 -11.04
CA PRO A 326 -11.68 -23.93 -10.30
C PRO A 326 -10.78 -24.82 -11.17
N GLN A 327 -11.00 -24.87 -12.48
CA GLN A 327 -10.25 -25.70 -13.44
C GLN A 327 -9.21 -24.92 -14.24
N GLY A 328 -9.27 -23.58 -14.23
CA GLY A 328 -8.37 -22.75 -15.03
C GLY A 328 -8.81 -21.30 -15.11
N ALA A 329 -8.09 -20.53 -15.90
CA ALA A 329 -8.46 -19.14 -16.19
C ALA A 329 -8.30 -18.85 -17.68
N ASP A 330 -9.31 -18.24 -18.27
CA ASP A 330 -9.35 -17.88 -19.70
C ASP A 330 -9.18 -16.37 -19.84
N GLN A 331 -8.27 -15.94 -20.72
CA GLN A 331 -8.06 -14.53 -21.00
C GLN A 331 -9.27 -13.95 -21.73
N LEU A 332 -9.91 -12.93 -21.14
CA LEU A 332 -11.02 -12.21 -21.74
C LEU A 332 -10.55 -11.09 -22.67
N TRP A 333 -9.63 -10.25 -22.18
CA TRP A 333 -9.12 -9.11 -22.93
C TRP A 333 -7.74 -8.65 -22.41
N VAL A 334 -7.06 -7.82 -23.21
CA VAL A 334 -5.82 -7.12 -22.84
C VAL A 334 -5.89 -5.67 -23.29
N PHE A 335 -5.63 -4.74 -22.36
CA PHE A 335 -5.52 -3.32 -22.64
C PHE A 335 -4.03 -2.91 -22.69
N GLN A 336 -3.55 -2.44 -23.86
CA GLN A 336 -2.13 -2.25 -24.17
C GLN A 336 -1.71 -0.77 -24.38
N ARG A 337 -2.52 0.18 -23.89
CA ARG A 337 -2.31 1.61 -24.17
C ARG A 337 -1.29 2.27 -23.26
N ILE A 338 -1.14 1.78 -22.05
CA ILE A 338 -0.21 2.28 -21.02
C ILE A 338 0.44 1.13 -20.28
N THR A 339 1.53 1.41 -19.60
CA THR A 339 2.25 0.44 -18.76
C THR A 339 2.92 1.12 -17.57
N ASP A 340 3.14 0.38 -16.50
CA ASP A 340 3.96 0.76 -15.35
C ASP A 340 4.81 -0.42 -14.88
N LYS A 341 5.86 -0.16 -14.10
CA LYS A 341 6.78 -1.20 -13.64
C LYS A 341 6.21 -2.05 -12.50
N GLY A 342 5.26 -1.52 -11.72
CA GLY A 342 4.75 -2.22 -10.54
C GLY A 342 3.47 -1.64 -9.95
N SER A 343 2.83 -0.69 -10.62
CA SER A 343 1.52 -0.17 -10.20
C SER A 343 0.45 -1.25 -10.28
N THR A 344 -0.44 -1.28 -9.30
CA THR A 344 -1.59 -2.18 -9.23
C THR A 344 -2.88 -1.38 -9.43
N PRO A 345 -3.78 -1.76 -10.36
CA PRO A 345 -5.00 -1.01 -10.67
C PRO A 345 -6.05 -1.09 -9.55
N ILE A 346 -7.03 -0.17 -9.59
CA ILE A 346 -8.25 -0.23 -8.79
C ILE A 346 -9.35 -0.86 -9.63
N VAL A 347 -10.28 -1.58 -8.97
CA VAL A 347 -11.55 -1.99 -9.56
C VAL A 347 -12.69 -1.41 -8.73
N ALA A 348 -13.52 -0.59 -9.35
CA ALA A 348 -14.67 0.02 -8.73
C ALA A 348 -15.79 0.26 -9.75
N ASN A 349 -17.04 0.06 -9.36
CA ASN A 349 -18.22 0.40 -10.15
C ASN A 349 -18.23 -0.19 -11.58
N GLY A 350 -17.73 -1.42 -11.76
CA GLY A 350 -17.67 -2.07 -13.07
C GLY A 350 -16.56 -1.56 -14.00
N ALA A 351 -15.66 -0.71 -13.49
CA ALA A 351 -14.53 -0.17 -14.23
C ALA A 351 -13.19 -0.46 -13.55
N VAL A 352 -12.13 -0.45 -14.34
CA VAL A 352 -10.73 -0.59 -13.90
C VAL A 352 -10.02 0.74 -14.11
N TYR A 353 -9.47 1.30 -13.03
CA TYR A 353 -8.68 2.53 -13.11
C TYR A 353 -7.22 2.17 -12.99
N VAL A 354 -6.45 2.46 -14.03
CA VAL A 354 -5.05 2.07 -14.14
C VAL A 354 -4.18 3.25 -14.55
N GLN A 355 -3.07 3.43 -13.86
CA GLN A 355 -2.10 4.47 -14.17
C GLN A 355 -0.89 3.89 -14.91
N GLY A 356 -0.22 4.72 -15.69
CA GLY A 356 1.05 4.40 -16.35
C GLY A 356 1.47 5.50 -17.31
N GLU A 357 2.75 5.67 -17.50
CA GLU A 357 3.32 6.59 -18.49
C GLU A 357 2.76 8.02 -18.40
N ARG A 358 2.54 8.54 -17.17
CA ARG A 358 1.93 9.86 -16.91
C ARG A 358 0.48 9.97 -17.43
N LYS A 359 -0.26 8.88 -17.36
CA LYS A 359 -1.67 8.80 -17.73
C LYS A 359 -2.44 8.02 -16.70
N LEU A 360 -3.71 8.35 -16.58
CA LEU A 360 -4.71 7.55 -15.89
C LEU A 360 -5.77 7.13 -16.92
N ALA A 361 -6.10 5.85 -16.96
CA ALA A 361 -7.12 5.33 -17.84
C ALA A 361 -8.23 4.65 -17.03
N CYS A 362 -9.46 4.78 -17.51
CA CYS A 362 -10.61 4.00 -17.12
C CYS A 362 -10.91 2.99 -18.23
N VAL A 363 -11.04 1.74 -17.83
CA VAL A 363 -11.28 0.61 -18.75
C VAL A 363 -12.51 -0.15 -18.26
N ASP A 364 -13.42 -0.47 -19.14
CA ASP A 364 -14.57 -1.31 -18.82
C ASP A 364 -14.13 -2.71 -18.38
N LEU A 365 -14.59 -3.15 -17.22
CA LEU A 365 -14.16 -4.41 -16.59
C LEU A 365 -14.59 -5.65 -17.41
N GLU A 366 -15.73 -5.57 -18.12
CA GLU A 366 -16.25 -6.71 -18.87
C GLU A 366 -15.58 -6.87 -20.24
N THR A 367 -15.34 -5.74 -20.92
CA THR A 367 -14.92 -5.75 -22.33
C THR A 367 -13.48 -5.36 -22.56
N GLY A 368 -12.82 -4.71 -21.60
CA GLY A 368 -11.48 -4.16 -21.77
C GLY A 368 -11.41 -2.91 -22.64
N GLN A 369 -12.57 -2.34 -23.01
CA GLN A 369 -12.62 -1.12 -23.80
C GLN A 369 -12.20 0.08 -22.95
N GLN A 370 -11.39 0.96 -23.56
CA GLN A 370 -11.08 2.24 -22.93
C GLN A 370 -12.33 3.11 -22.88
N LEU A 371 -12.76 3.47 -21.70
CA LEU A 371 -13.83 4.46 -21.47
C LEU A 371 -13.28 5.86 -21.63
N TRP A 372 -12.21 6.17 -20.91
CA TRP A 372 -11.46 7.43 -21.05
C TRP A 372 -9.97 7.26 -20.73
N MET A 373 -9.17 8.28 -21.07
CA MET A 373 -7.76 8.38 -20.69
C MET A 373 -7.39 9.84 -20.51
N GLY A 374 -6.95 10.20 -19.30
CA GLY A 374 -6.44 11.53 -18.94
C GLY A 374 -4.92 11.57 -18.89
N ASN A 375 -4.33 12.66 -19.34
CA ASN A 375 -2.91 12.95 -19.09
C ASN A 375 -2.74 13.52 -17.69
N LEU A 376 -1.65 13.14 -17.04
CA LEU A 376 -1.29 13.59 -15.70
C LEU A 376 -0.10 14.55 -15.81
N ASP A 377 -0.25 15.74 -15.26
CA ASP A 377 0.84 16.73 -15.18
C ASP A 377 1.71 16.42 -13.96
N MET A 378 2.55 15.39 -14.08
CA MET A 378 3.43 14.93 -13.01
C MET A 378 4.72 14.35 -13.57
N GLU A 379 5.79 14.38 -12.77
CA GLU A 379 7.02 13.70 -13.13
C GLU A 379 6.86 12.19 -12.96
N ASN A 380 7.13 11.47 -14.02
CA ASN A 380 7.27 10.01 -14.18
C ASN A 380 6.94 9.17 -12.92
N PRO A 381 5.65 8.99 -12.59
CA PRO A 381 5.24 8.23 -11.43
C PRO A 381 5.43 6.74 -11.75
N GLN A 382 6.40 6.12 -11.10
CA GLN A 382 6.61 4.67 -11.21
C GLN A 382 6.31 4.02 -9.87
N TRP A 383 5.77 2.80 -9.90
CA TRP A 383 5.51 1.96 -8.73
C TRP A 383 4.37 2.42 -7.81
N GLY A 384 3.82 3.61 -7.99
CA GLY A 384 2.70 4.10 -7.20
C GLY A 384 1.40 3.42 -7.61
N SER A 385 0.64 2.91 -6.65
CA SER A 385 -0.68 2.32 -6.89
C SER A 385 -1.78 3.28 -6.45
N PRO A 386 -2.79 3.54 -7.28
CA PRO A 386 -3.95 4.32 -6.86
C PRO A 386 -4.78 3.54 -5.84
N ILE A 387 -5.52 4.27 -5.01
CA ILE A 387 -6.54 3.74 -4.10
C ILE A 387 -7.84 4.50 -4.30
N ALA A 388 -8.95 4.00 -3.74
CA ALA A 388 -10.23 4.68 -3.84
C ALA A 388 -11.15 4.39 -2.65
N ALA A 389 -12.05 5.33 -2.37
CA ALA A 389 -13.08 5.22 -1.36
C ALA A 389 -14.36 5.92 -1.82
N GLY A 390 -15.50 5.23 -1.73
CA GLY A 390 -16.77 5.77 -2.23
C GLY A 390 -16.70 6.11 -3.71
N ASP A 391 -16.80 7.39 -4.06
CA ASP A 391 -16.80 7.88 -5.45
C ASP A 391 -15.52 8.62 -5.86
N ILE A 392 -14.48 8.60 -5.00
CA ILE A 392 -13.21 9.28 -5.25
C ILE A 392 -12.03 8.31 -5.25
N GLY A 393 -11.17 8.45 -6.26
CA GLY A 393 -9.87 7.82 -6.33
C GLY A 393 -8.76 8.78 -5.89
N PHE A 394 -7.69 8.23 -5.29
CA PHE A 394 -6.50 8.96 -4.89
C PHE A 394 -5.28 8.34 -5.54
N TYR A 395 -4.44 9.16 -6.13
CA TYR A 395 -3.17 8.73 -6.66
C TYR A 395 -2.04 9.58 -6.06
N ALA A 396 -1.21 8.93 -5.25
CA ALA A 396 -0.03 9.55 -4.65
C ALA A 396 1.16 9.45 -5.61
N TYR A 397 1.85 10.58 -5.82
CA TYR A 397 3.02 10.69 -6.68
C TYR A 397 4.09 11.56 -5.99
N ASP A 398 4.45 12.74 -6.49
CA ASP A 398 5.15 13.81 -5.76
C ASP A 398 4.17 14.81 -5.12
N GLY A 399 2.89 14.47 -5.13
CA GLY A 399 1.71 15.13 -4.60
C GLY A 399 0.57 14.12 -4.49
N ILE A 400 -0.67 14.61 -4.44
CA ILE A 400 -1.90 13.81 -4.42
C ILE A 400 -2.85 14.31 -5.48
N LEU A 401 -3.23 13.42 -6.40
CA LEU A 401 -4.35 13.63 -7.30
C LEU A 401 -5.60 12.97 -6.71
N GLY A 402 -6.65 13.76 -6.48
CA GLY A 402 -8.01 13.27 -6.26
C GLY A 402 -8.78 13.27 -7.59
N PHE A 403 -9.47 12.19 -7.93
CA PHE A 403 -10.23 12.07 -9.17
C PHE A 403 -11.56 11.34 -8.93
N SER A 404 -12.57 11.69 -9.73
CA SER A 404 -13.87 11.00 -9.65
C SER A 404 -13.79 9.59 -10.23
N LEU A 405 -14.43 8.63 -9.55
CA LEU A 405 -14.64 7.27 -10.08
C LEU A 405 -15.83 7.26 -11.06
N ASN A 406 -15.86 8.23 -11.98
CA ASN A 406 -16.86 8.31 -13.04
C ASN A 406 -16.34 7.56 -14.28
N PRO A 407 -17.06 6.55 -14.81
CA PRO A 407 -16.66 5.85 -16.02
C PRO A 407 -16.87 6.68 -17.31
N ASP A 408 -17.66 7.76 -17.27
CA ASP A 408 -18.03 8.53 -18.47
C ASP A 408 -16.91 9.50 -18.89
N ASP A 409 -16.18 10.11 -17.92
CA ASP A 409 -15.14 11.09 -18.22
C ASP A 409 -14.07 11.15 -17.11
N PHE A 410 -12.86 11.59 -17.49
CA PHE A 410 -11.80 11.91 -16.55
C PHE A 410 -12.06 13.25 -15.87
N MET A 411 -12.42 13.19 -14.60
CA MET A 411 -12.71 14.36 -13.78
C MET A 411 -11.75 14.44 -12.60
N PRO A 412 -10.63 15.19 -12.72
CA PRO A 412 -9.82 15.54 -11.56
C PRO A 412 -10.64 16.40 -10.59
N ARG A 413 -10.63 16.03 -9.31
CA ARG A 413 -11.26 16.79 -8.24
C ARG A 413 -10.29 17.79 -7.63
N PHE A 414 -9.06 17.37 -7.41
CA PHE A 414 -7.96 18.24 -7.00
C PHE A 414 -6.61 17.63 -7.39
N ASP A 415 -5.65 18.50 -7.64
CA ASP A 415 -4.23 18.19 -7.72
C ASP A 415 -3.51 19.01 -6.65
N ALA A 416 -2.84 18.33 -5.72
CA ALA A 416 -2.29 18.94 -4.52
C ALA A 416 -0.83 18.56 -4.29
N LYS A 417 -0.10 19.46 -3.66
CA LYS A 417 1.25 19.23 -3.16
C LYS A 417 1.28 19.34 -1.63
N ILE A 418 2.36 18.88 -1.04
CA ILE A 418 2.63 19.02 0.39
C ILE A 418 3.90 19.86 0.52
N ASP A 419 3.84 20.90 1.36
CA ASP A 419 4.99 21.75 1.64
C ASP A 419 5.84 21.24 2.83
N LYS A 420 6.92 21.95 3.12
CA LYS A 420 7.82 21.64 4.25
C LYS A 420 7.14 21.69 5.63
N ASN A 421 6.01 22.40 5.76
CA ASN A 421 5.21 22.47 6.98
C ASN A 421 4.07 21.44 6.96
N HIS A 422 4.05 20.55 5.98
CA HIS A 422 3.06 19.49 5.76
C HIS A 422 1.66 20.03 5.40
N LEU A 423 1.56 21.27 4.92
CA LEU A 423 0.32 21.80 4.37
C LEU A 423 0.00 21.07 3.06
N LEU A 424 -1.15 20.42 2.98
CA LEU A 424 -1.70 19.84 1.74
C LEU A 424 -2.55 20.88 1.04
N ALA A 425 -2.08 21.46 -0.05
CA ALA A 425 -2.81 22.50 -0.76
C ALA A 425 -2.83 22.27 -2.27
N PRO A 426 -3.82 22.85 -3.00
CA PRO A 426 -3.82 22.81 -4.45
C PRO A 426 -2.47 23.21 -5.03
N THR A 427 -2.03 22.53 -6.08
CA THR A 427 -0.78 22.87 -6.78
C THR A 427 -0.75 24.34 -7.21
N SER A 428 -1.90 24.89 -7.62
CA SER A 428 -2.07 26.31 -7.97
C SER A 428 -1.75 27.26 -6.81
N HIS A 429 -2.11 26.91 -5.57
CA HIS A 429 -1.80 27.72 -4.38
C HIS A 429 -0.27 27.93 -4.24
N PHE A 430 0.51 26.85 -4.36
CA PHE A 430 1.96 26.96 -4.24
C PHE A 430 2.59 27.64 -5.47
N ARG A 431 2.05 27.42 -6.67
CA ARG A 431 2.53 28.11 -7.88
C ARG A 431 2.33 29.63 -7.78
N GLU A 432 1.19 30.07 -7.25
CA GLU A 432 0.91 31.48 -6.96
C GLU A 432 1.82 32.03 -5.87
N LEU A 433 1.94 31.32 -4.72
CA LEU A 433 2.78 31.70 -3.59
C LEU A 433 4.26 31.94 -4.00
N TYR A 434 4.78 31.11 -4.87
CA TYR A 434 6.15 31.21 -5.38
C TYR A 434 6.26 31.90 -6.74
N GLN A 435 5.18 32.51 -7.23
CA GLN A 435 5.13 33.27 -8.49
C GLN A 435 5.65 32.49 -9.71
N MET A 436 5.39 31.17 -9.73
CA MET A 436 5.91 30.26 -10.74
C MET A 436 5.45 30.59 -12.16
N ASP A 437 4.28 31.20 -12.29
CA ASP A 437 3.63 31.56 -13.57
C ASP A 437 3.74 33.05 -13.89
N SER A 438 4.47 33.83 -13.10
CA SER A 438 4.64 35.28 -13.34
C SER A 438 5.49 35.55 -14.58
N ASN A 439 5.00 36.39 -15.48
CA ASN A 439 5.73 36.86 -16.64
C ASN A 439 6.65 38.04 -16.32
N ASP A 440 6.48 38.68 -15.16
CA ASP A 440 7.22 39.89 -14.76
C ASP A 440 8.57 39.61 -14.11
N LEU A 441 8.90 38.33 -13.88
CA LEU A 441 10.16 37.91 -13.29
C LEU A 441 11.28 37.89 -14.35
N ASP A 442 12.41 38.50 -14.05
CA ASP A 442 13.64 38.30 -14.81
C ASP A 442 14.18 36.87 -14.63
N ALA A 443 15.24 36.52 -15.36
CA ALA A 443 15.80 35.16 -15.35
C ALA A 443 16.33 34.74 -13.98
N GLU A 444 16.90 35.65 -13.20
CA GLU A 444 17.47 35.36 -11.87
C GLU A 444 16.38 35.21 -10.84
N ALA A 445 15.40 36.09 -10.82
CA ALA A 445 14.20 35.98 -9.97
C ALA A 445 13.40 34.71 -10.26
N ARG A 446 13.25 34.34 -11.53
CA ARG A 446 12.60 33.06 -11.92
C ARG A 446 13.37 31.85 -11.44
N LYS A 447 14.71 31.85 -11.57
CA LYS A 447 15.56 30.78 -11.03
C LYS A 447 15.44 30.66 -9.51
N LYS A 448 15.40 31.82 -8.81
CA LYS A 448 15.18 31.86 -7.36
C LYS A 448 13.82 31.28 -6.98
N ALA A 449 12.74 31.71 -7.63
CA ALA A 449 11.38 31.24 -7.42
C ALA A 449 11.29 29.70 -7.57
N LEU A 450 11.89 29.16 -8.64
CA LEU A 450 11.95 27.72 -8.86
C LEU A 450 12.75 27.00 -7.76
N THR A 451 13.88 27.57 -7.33
CA THR A 451 14.68 27.00 -6.25
C THR A 451 13.90 26.98 -4.92
N ASP A 452 13.25 28.10 -4.59
CA ASP A 452 12.44 28.24 -3.38
C ASP A 452 11.25 27.25 -3.41
N TYR A 453 10.55 27.12 -4.53
CA TYR A 453 9.50 26.13 -4.72
C TYR A 453 10.01 24.69 -4.51
N GLN A 454 11.11 24.33 -5.15
CA GLN A 454 11.70 22.99 -5.00
C GLN A 454 12.15 22.70 -3.58
N GLN A 455 12.68 23.68 -2.87
CA GLN A 455 13.10 23.52 -1.47
C GLN A 455 11.93 23.40 -0.50
N ASN A 456 10.84 24.13 -0.74
CA ASN A 456 9.73 24.22 0.20
C ASN A 456 8.55 23.29 -0.14
N VAL A 457 8.43 22.83 -1.38
CA VAL A 457 7.30 22.01 -1.86
C VAL A 457 7.79 20.74 -2.56
N GLY A 458 8.62 20.86 -3.59
CA GLY A 458 8.93 19.76 -4.51
C GLY A 458 9.64 18.54 -3.88
N ARG A 459 10.07 18.62 -2.63
CA ARG A 459 10.78 17.53 -1.92
C ARG A 459 10.00 16.94 -0.74
N HIS A 460 8.79 17.42 -0.50
CA HIS A 460 8.01 17.11 0.70
C HIS A 460 6.77 16.24 0.44
N GLY A 461 6.57 15.82 -0.79
CA GLY A 461 5.46 14.96 -1.19
C GLY A 461 5.52 13.56 -0.60
N PRO A 462 4.48 12.75 -0.87
CA PRO A 462 4.42 11.35 -0.45
C PRO A 462 5.64 10.56 -0.92
N LEU A 463 6.02 9.58 -0.13
CA LEU A 463 7.08 8.65 -0.50
C LEU A 463 6.65 7.84 -1.73
N LYS A 464 7.42 7.92 -2.80
CA LYS A 464 7.19 7.12 -4.02
C LYS A 464 7.18 5.63 -3.67
N CYS A 465 6.28 4.88 -4.25
CA CYS A 465 6.02 3.45 -4.00
C CYS A 465 5.24 3.11 -2.73
N ALA A 466 5.13 4.00 -1.74
CA ALA A 466 4.23 3.80 -0.62
C ALA A 466 2.79 4.12 -1.05
N THR A 467 1.90 3.15 -0.91
CA THR A 467 0.47 3.35 -1.18
C THR A 467 -0.19 4.02 0.02
N PRO A 468 -1.01 5.05 -0.16
CA PRO A 468 -1.79 5.62 0.94
C PRO A 468 -2.71 4.58 1.59
N ALA A 469 -3.08 4.81 2.86
CA ALA A 469 -4.23 4.16 3.48
C ALA A 469 -5.37 5.17 3.61
N PHE A 470 -6.60 4.67 3.55
CA PHE A 470 -7.78 5.49 3.69
C PHE A 470 -8.81 4.78 4.57
N ALA A 471 -9.14 5.38 5.71
CA ALA A 471 -10.13 4.84 6.64
C ALA A 471 -10.92 5.98 7.29
N ASP A 472 -12.22 5.82 7.46
CA ASP A 472 -13.12 6.79 8.13
C ASP A 472 -13.08 8.23 7.54
N GLY A 473 -12.72 8.38 6.27
CA GLY A 473 -12.56 9.69 5.64
C GLY A 473 -11.21 10.36 5.93
N PHE A 474 -10.30 9.67 6.60
CA PHE A 474 -8.94 10.10 6.83
C PHE A 474 -7.97 9.50 5.82
N LEU A 475 -7.08 10.32 5.28
CA LEU A 475 -6.02 9.92 4.37
C LEU A 475 -4.69 9.89 5.13
N TYR A 476 -4.07 8.70 5.17
CA TYR A 476 -2.79 8.46 5.82
C TYR A 476 -1.69 8.32 4.78
N LEU A 477 -0.68 9.18 4.86
CA LEU A 477 0.42 9.23 3.91
C LEU A 477 1.76 8.99 4.59
N ARG A 478 2.58 8.12 3.99
CA ARG A 478 4.00 8.05 4.32
C ARG A 478 4.76 9.07 3.50
N LEU A 479 5.42 10.00 4.18
CA LEU A 479 6.34 10.96 3.58
C LEU A 479 7.77 10.42 3.59
N SER A 480 8.72 11.23 3.17
CA SER A 480 10.14 10.84 3.12
C SER A 480 10.75 10.51 4.48
N ASP A 481 10.16 10.99 5.57
CA ASP A 481 10.69 10.85 6.92
C ASP A 481 9.63 10.69 8.03
N ARG A 482 8.32 10.58 7.72
CA ARG A 482 7.24 10.50 8.71
C ARG A 482 5.92 10.03 8.14
N LEU A 483 4.93 9.80 9.01
CA LEU A 483 3.52 9.68 8.65
C LEU A 483 2.78 10.98 8.90
N VAL A 484 1.79 11.27 8.06
CA VAL A 484 0.84 12.36 8.25
C VAL A 484 -0.59 11.87 8.02
N CYS A 485 -1.55 12.50 8.68
CA CYS A 485 -2.98 12.24 8.52
C CYS A 485 -3.70 13.52 8.13
N TYR A 486 -4.57 13.44 7.11
CA TYR A 486 -5.46 14.53 6.71
C TYR A 486 -6.91 14.09 6.85
N ASP A 487 -7.74 14.95 7.46
CA ASP A 487 -9.19 14.76 7.49
C ASP A 487 -9.79 15.25 6.17
N LEU A 488 -10.27 14.32 5.35
CA LEU A 488 -10.91 14.61 4.07
C LEU A 488 -12.43 14.53 4.15
N ARG A 489 -13.03 14.41 5.32
CA ARG A 489 -14.48 14.35 5.47
C ARG A 489 -15.14 15.65 5.09
N ALA A 490 -16.26 15.57 4.34
CA ALA A 490 -17.08 16.73 4.04
C ALA A 490 -17.69 17.33 5.33
N ALA A 491 -17.86 18.65 5.36
CA ALA A 491 -18.28 19.40 6.56
C ALA A 491 -19.58 18.89 7.24
N SER A 492 -20.49 18.28 6.49
CA SER A 492 -21.70 17.65 7.04
C SER A 492 -21.45 16.38 7.86
N SER A 493 -20.31 15.72 7.68
CA SER A 493 -19.90 14.54 8.44
C SER A 493 -19.09 14.88 9.69
N GLN A 494 -18.59 16.09 9.83
CA GLN A 494 -17.78 16.54 10.97
C GLN A 494 -18.61 16.90 12.20
N VAL A 495 -19.93 17.13 12.06
CA VAL A 495 -20.82 17.62 13.12
C VAL A 495 -21.24 16.52 14.11
N SER A 496 -21.06 15.24 13.81
CA SER A 496 -21.54 14.13 14.64
C SER A 496 -20.57 13.62 15.70
N GLN A 497 -19.38 14.23 15.87
CA GLN A 497 -18.34 13.77 16.83
C GLN A 497 -17.92 14.82 17.88
N LYS A 498 -18.74 15.87 18.13
CA LYS A 498 -18.51 16.81 19.24
C LYS A 498 -19.41 16.52 20.44
#